data_a3aa6c8c4762ced6c907f8bcc46051e2
#
_entry.id   a3aa6c8c4762ced6c907f8bcc46051e2
#
_cell.length_a   1.000
_cell.length_b   1.000
_cell.length_c   1.000
_cell.angle_alpha   90.00
_cell.angle_beta   90.00
_cell.angle_gamma   90.00
#
_symmetry.space_group_name_H-M   'P 1'
#
loop_
_entity.id
_entity.type
_entity.pdbx_description
1 polymer ?
#
loop_
_entity_poly.entity_id
_entity_poly.type
_entity_poly.pdbx_seq_one_letter_code
_entity_poly.pdbx_strand_id
1 'polypeptide(L)'
;MEMGRLRFELRTSRLKAGCSTAELATRPLGRAISGTNGHYHSVRLRIGRCCRPVMPPLTSASAPWPTPQIHPDAWVSSSAVVIGDVTMEEGSSLWPTAVARGDLAPIRIGARSNVQDGAVLHGDPDQPVLIGADVTVGHRAVIHGASLSDGCLVGIGAIVLNGVTVGEGALVAAGAVVTKDVPARSLVMGAPAQLKRELTAEAVDSQRSHASRYAELARKHANGGS
;
A
#
# COMPACT_ATOMS: atom_id res chain seq x y z
N MET A 1 -18.36 13.24 -42.34
CA MET A 1 -18.48 13.03 -40.90
C MET A 1 -17.12 13.32 -40.28
N GLU A 2 -16.99 14.52 -39.71
CA GLU A 2 -15.74 14.99 -39.09
C GLU A 2 -15.61 14.44 -37.68
N MET A 3 -14.47 13.81 -37.39
CA MET A 3 -14.11 13.43 -36.04
C MET A 3 -13.44 14.59 -35.32
N GLY A 4 -14.16 15.17 -34.35
CA GLY A 4 -13.67 16.27 -33.52
C GLY A 4 -12.55 15.84 -32.60
N ARG A 5 -11.40 16.52 -32.70
CA ARG A 5 -10.29 16.44 -31.74
C ARG A 5 -10.67 17.15 -30.45
N LEU A 6 -10.81 16.41 -29.36
CA LEU A 6 -10.82 16.97 -28.00
C LEU A 6 -9.40 17.45 -27.64
N ARG A 7 -9.22 18.76 -27.48
CA ARG A 7 -8.03 19.36 -26.86
C ARG A 7 -8.26 19.44 -25.36
N PHE A 8 -7.43 18.77 -24.59
CA PHE A 8 -7.30 19.01 -23.15
C PHE A 8 -6.38 20.20 -22.92
N GLU A 9 -6.91 21.32 -22.44
CA GLU A 9 -6.13 22.43 -21.93
C GLU A 9 -5.88 22.25 -20.42
N LEU A 10 -4.62 21.99 -20.06
CA LEU A 10 -4.17 22.05 -18.67
C LEU A 10 -3.96 23.51 -18.29
N ARG A 11 -4.84 24.08 -17.46
CA ARG A 11 -4.62 25.35 -16.77
C ARG A 11 -3.64 25.12 -15.63
N THR A 12 -2.39 25.52 -15.80
CA THR A 12 -1.42 25.61 -14.71
C THR A 12 -1.62 26.92 -13.98
N SER A 13 -2.11 26.87 -12.75
CA SER A 13 -2.07 27.98 -11.81
C SER A 13 -0.65 28.18 -11.29
N ARG A 14 -0.15 29.41 -11.39
CA ARG A 14 1.20 29.84 -10.99
C ARG A 14 1.42 29.63 -9.49
N LEU A 15 2.30 28.71 -9.13
CA LEU A 15 3.01 28.75 -7.84
C LEU A 15 4.35 29.45 -8.06
N LYS A 16 4.50 30.63 -7.49
CA LYS A 16 5.79 31.32 -7.36
C LYS A 16 6.57 30.68 -6.22
N ALA A 17 7.55 29.89 -6.53
CA ALA A 17 8.66 29.59 -5.62
C ALA A 17 9.95 29.65 -6.45
N GLY A 18 10.85 30.58 -6.08
CA GLY A 18 12.10 30.78 -6.78
C GLY A 18 13.05 29.61 -6.55
N CYS A 19 13.28 28.86 -7.60
CA CYS A 19 14.47 28.04 -7.74
C CYS A 19 14.88 28.13 -9.21
N SER A 20 16.11 28.61 -9.46
CA SER A 20 16.67 28.80 -10.81
C SER A 20 16.80 27.45 -11.50
N THR A 21 16.10 27.30 -12.60
CA THR A 21 16.23 26.18 -13.53
C THR A 21 17.61 26.17 -14.19
N ALA A 22 18.31 25.06 -14.06
CA ALA A 22 19.49 24.79 -14.87
C ALA A 22 19.04 24.51 -16.31
N GLU A 23 19.48 25.33 -17.27
CA GLU A 23 19.29 25.11 -18.70
C GLU A 23 20.03 23.84 -19.16
N LEU A 24 19.28 22.88 -19.68
CA LEU A 24 19.84 21.78 -20.46
C LEU A 24 20.16 22.30 -21.89
N ALA A 25 21.42 22.66 -22.14
CA ALA A 25 21.88 22.94 -23.47
C ALA A 25 21.98 21.63 -24.29
N THR A 26 21.09 21.44 -25.23
CA THR A 26 21.19 20.39 -26.25
C THR A 26 22.20 20.81 -27.30
N ARG A 27 23.35 20.14 -27.36
CA ARG A 27 24.28 20.22 -28.48
C ARG A 27 23.94 19.17 -29.55
N PRO A 28 23.98 19.50 -30.84
CA PRO A 28 23.69 18.52 -31.89
C PRO A 28 24.85 17.50 -32.03
N LEU A 29 24.49 16.26 -32.26
CA LEU A 29 25.40 15.14 -32.54
C LEU A 29 26.07 15.34 -33.88
N GLY A 30 27.37 15.60 -33.87
CA GLY A 30 28.23 15.60 -35.04
C GLY A 30 28.54 14.18 -35.53
N ARG A 31 28.71 14.09 -36.86
CA ARG A 31 28.94 12.89 -37.68
C ARG A 31 29.99 11.93 -37.12
N ALA A 32 29.67 10.63 -37.25
CA ALA A 32 30.61 9.54 -37.05
C ALA A 32 31.77 9.58 -38.07
N ILE A 33 32.99 9.42 -37.58
CA ILE A 33 34.17 9.08 -38.37
C ILE A 33 34.67 7.71 -37.91
N SER A 34 34.79 6.79 -38.85
CA SER A 34 35.36 5.48 -38.67
C SER A 34 36.88 5.56 -38.43
N GLY A 35 37.39 4.90 -37.40
CA GLY A 35 38.83 4.79 -37.15
C GLY A 35 39.10 3.82 -36.00
N THR A 36 39.81 2.77 -36.32
CA THR A 36 40.27 1.67 -35.50
C THR A 36 41.24 2.08 -34.40
N ASN A 37 41.20 1.30 -33.31
CA ASN A 37 42.12 1.13 -32.19
C ASN A 37 41.68 1.74 -30.85
N GLY A 38 41.40 0.80 -29.96
CA GLY A 38 40.89 1.06 -28.63
C GLY A 38 41.90 1.69 -27.69
N HIS A 39 41.43 2.72 -27.04
CA HIS A 39 41.85 3.12 -25.70
C HIS A 39 40.63 3.71 -25.01
N TYR A 40 40.07 2.95 -24.07
CA TYR A 40 39.01 3.47 -23.22
C TYR A 40 39.62 4.48 -22.24
N HIS A 41 39.46 5.76 -22.51
CA HIS A 41 39.68 6.81 -21.52
C HIS A 41 38.49 6.83 -20.57
N SER A 42 38.70 6.41 -19.29
CA SER A 42 37.76 6.56 -18.23
C SER A 42 37.48 8.04 -17.98
N VAL A 43 36.33 8.52 -18.40
CA VAL A 43 35.83 9.85 -18.02
C VAL A 43 35.38 9.77 -16.56
N ARG A 44 36.24 10.25 -15.64
CA ARG A 44 35.81 10.49 -14.25
C ARG A 44 34.85 11.68 -14.24
N LEU A 45 33.56 11.40 -14.20
CA LEU A 45 32.55 12.40 -13.84
C LEU A 45 32.84 12.85 -12.40
N ARG A 46 33.38 14.06 -12.23
CA ARG A 46 33.36 14.75 -10.96
C ARG A 46 31.91 15.11 -10.67
N ILE A 47 31.20 14.25 -9.90
CA ILE A 47 29.93 14.62 -9.31
C ILE A 47 30.25 15.71 -8.29
N GLY A 48 29.94 16.96 -8.65
CA GLY A 48 29.98 18.07 -7.71
C GLY A 48 29.19 17.68 -6.46
N ARG A 49 29.74 17.99 -5.28
CA ARG A 49 29.02 17.78 -4.01
C ARG A 49 27.71 18.55 -4.09
N CYS A 50 26.65 17.85 -4.50
CA CYS A 50 25.30 18.33 -4.29
C CYS A 50 25.16 18.49 -2.78
N CYS A 51 24.94 19.72 -2.30
CA CYS A 51 24.65 19.99 -0.91
C CYS A 51 23.42 19.12 -0.55
N ARG A 52 23.66 17.98 0.10
CA ARG A 52 22.59 17.28 0.80
C ARG A 52 22.09 18.29 1.83
N PRO A 53 20.81 18.65 1.82
CA PRO A 53 20.27 19.33 2.97
C PRO A 53 20.54 18.41 4.18
N VAL A 54 21.40 18.89 5.08
CA VAL A 54 21.56 18.25 6.37
C VAL A 54 20.22 18.44 7.05
N MET A 55 19.37 17.40 7.01
CA MET A 55 18.18 17.41 7.86
C MET A 55 18.70 17.54 9.29
N PRO A 56 18.22 18.53 10.05
CA PRO A 56 18.54 18.61 11.46
C PRO A 56 18.21 17.26 12.09
N PRO A 57 19.00 16.79 13.09
CA PRO A 57 18.62 15.59 13.82
C PRO A 57 17.18 15.81 14.30
N LEU A 58 16.32 14.80 14.08
CA LEU A 58 14.97 14.78 14.62
C LEU A 58 15.12 14.88 16.14
N THR A 59 15.16 16.12 16.64
CA THR A 59 14.98 16.35 18.06
C THR A 59 13.64 15.75 18.40
N SER A 60 13.54 15.04 19.51
CA SER A 60 12.40 14.28 20.00
C SER A 60 11.15 15.14 20.24
N ALA A 61 10.68 15.86 19.23
CA ALA A 61 9.32 16.33 19.18
C ALA A 61 8.46 15.07 19.04
N SER A 62 7.66 14.78 20.06
CA SER A 62 6.64 13.73 19.99
C SER A 62 5.90 13.88 18.66
N ALA A 63 5.80 12.78 17.91
CA ALA A 63 5.03 12.80 16.66
C ALA A 63 3.64 13.42 16.94
N PRO A 64 3.08 14.22 16.03
CA PRO A 64 1.82 14.93 16.25
C PRO A 64 0.61 14.00 16.33
N TRP A 65 0.79 12.71 16.19
CA TRP A 65 -0.24 11.67 16.21
C TRP A 65 0.02 10.63 17.32
N PRO A 66 -1.00 9.84 17.71
CA PRO A 66 -0.90 8.81 18.74
C PRO A 66 0.19 7.77 18.44
N THR A 67 0.75 7.20 19.49
CA THR A 67 1.64 6.05 19.38
C THR A 67 0.84 4.79 19.04
N PRO A 68 1.25 3.96 18.06
CA PRO A 68 0.60 2.70 17.76
C PRO A 68 0.49 1.77 18.97
N GLN A 69 -0.65 1.08 19.10
CA GLN A 69 -0.92 0.08 20.12
C GLN A 69 -0.84 -1.31 19.48
N ILE A 70 0.23 -2.03 19.77
CA ILE A 70 0.49 -3.34 19.17
C ILE A 70 0.43 -4.39 20.27
N HIS A 71 -0.48 -5.37 20.13
CA HIS A 71 -0.57 -6.47 21.08
C HIS A 71 0.76 -7.25 21.13
N PRO A 72 1.21 -7.75 22.32
CA PRO A 72 2.47 -8.49 22.44
C PRO A 72 2.58 -9.70 21.51
N ASP A 73 1.46 -10.37 21.20
CA ASP A 73 1.40 -11.52 20.30
C ASP A 73 1.13 -11.13 18.83
N ALA A 74 1.06 -9.84 18.51
CA ALA A 74 1.05 -9.38 17.13
C ALA A 74 2.47 -9.30 16.58
N TRP A 75 2.63 -9.55 15.29
CA TRP A 75 3.94 -9.49 14.63
C TRP A 75 3.99 -8.39 13.57
N VAL A 76 5.04 -7.58 13.63
CA VAL A 76 5.34 -6.53 12.65
C VAL A 76 6.71 -6.79 12.06
N SER A 77 6.79 -6.96 10.75
CA SER A 77 8.07 -7.05 10.03
C SER A 77 8.92 -5.81 10.25
N SER A 78 10.23 -5.98 10.40
CA SER A 78 11.18 -4.87 10.56
C SER A 78 11.19 -3.87 9.37
N SER A 79 10.70 -4.28 8.21
CA SER A 79 10.55 -3.42 7.02
C SER A 79 9.14 -2.87 6.82
N ALA A 80 8.19 -3.22 7.67
CA ALA A 80 6.85 -2.64 7.65
C ALA A 80 6.85 -1.25 8.31
N VAL A 81 5.88 -0.43 7.95
CA VAL A 81 5.72 0.93 8.46
C VAL A 81 4.42 1.05 9.23
N VAL A 82 4.49 1.47 10.50
CA VAL A 82 3.31 1.72 11.34
C VAL A 82 3.40 3.15 11.88
N ILE A 83 2.41 3.98 11.58
CA ILE A 83 2.40 5.41 11.95
C ILE A 83 1.02 5.78 12.48
N GLY A 84 0.99 6.55 13.58
CA GLY A 84 -0.23 7.18 14.07
C GLY A 84 -1.17 6.26 14.84
N ASP A 85 -2.48 6.55 14.78
CA ASP A 85 -3.52 5.81 15.50
C ASP A 85 -3.77 4.44 14.87
N VAL A 86 -2.88 3.51 15.16
CA VAL A 86 -2.96 2.10 14.71
C VAL A 86 -3.10 1.19 15.92
N THR A 87 -4.09 0.30 15.91
CA THR A 87 -4.22 -0.77 16.90
C THR A 87 -4.13 -2.12 16.18
N MET A 88 -3.29 -3.01 16.69
CA MET A 88 -3.14 -4.38 16.22
C MET A 88 -3.48 -5.35 17.36
N GLU A 89 -4.43 -6.25 17.13
CA GLU A 89 -4.89 -7.22 18.12
C GLU A 89 -4.05 -8.51 18.11
N GLU A 90 -4.37 -9.42 19.03
CA GLU A 90 -3.67 -10.70 19.25
C GLU A 90 -3.53 -11.51 17.95
N GLY A 91 -2.32 -11.98 17.67
CA GLY A 91 -2.00 -12.83 16.52
C GLY A 91 -2.13 -12.15 15.17
N SER A 92 -2.44 -10.85 15.13
CA SER A 92 -2.44 -10.09 13.88
C SER A 92 -1.00 -9.90 13.36
N SER A 93 -0.87 -9.64 12.04
CA SER A 93 0.46 -9.52 11.45
C SER A 93 0.55 -8.51 10.32
N LEU A 94 1.65 -7.75 10.29
CA LEU A 94 2.00 -6.79 9.25
C LEU A 94 3.31 -7.21 8.58
N TRP A 95 3.23 -7.57 7.32
CA TRP A 95 4.28 -8.24 6.56
C TRP A 95 5.27 -7.27 5.90
N PRO A 96 6.38 -7.75 5.30
CA PRO A 96 7.41 -6.88 4.74
C PRO A 96 6.87 -5.78 3.83
N THR A 97 7.36 -4.56 4.04
CA THR A 97 6.99 -3.36 3.26
C THR A 97 5.51 -2.96 3.29
N ALA A 98 4.67 -3.63 4.09
CA ALA A 98 3.30 -3.19 4.31
C ALA A 98 3.27 -1.88 5.11
N VAL A 99 2.28 -1.04 4.86
CA VAL A 99 2.13 0.28 5.47
C VAL A 99 0.78 0.39 6.15
N ALA A 100 0.77 0.70 7.46
CA ALA A 100 -0.40 1.11 8.21
C ALA A 100 -0.18 2.56 8.68
N ARG A 101 -0.79 3.53 8.01
CA ARG A 101 -0.62 4.96 8.28
C ARG A 101 -1.91 5.58 8.80
N GLY A 102 -2.04 5.62 10.14
CA GLY A 102 -3.18 6.16 10.88
C GLY A 102 -2.95 7.61 11.33
N ASP A 103 -2.47 8.48 10.45
CA ASP A 103 -2.20 9.89 10.71
C ASP A 103 -3.42 10.80 10.53
N LEU A 104 -4.39 10.42 9.71
CA LEU A 104 -5.63 11.16 9.45
C LEU A 104 -6.86 10.48 10.06
N ALA A 105 -6.89 9.15 10.10
CA ALA A 105 -7.98 8.37 10.64
C ALA A 105 -7.47 7.08 11.31
N PRO A 106 -8.19 6.54 12.31
CA PRO A 106 -7.79 5.31 12.99
C PRO A 106 -7.70 4.10 12.07
N ILE A 107 -6.74 3.22 12.35
CA ILE A 107 -6.63 1.89 11.75
C ILE A 107 -6.75 0.84 12.87
N ARG A 108 -7.65 -0.12 12.71
CA ARG A 108 -7.83 -1.25 13.63
C ARG A 108 -7.64 -2.54 12.86
N ILE A 109 -6.75 -3.41 13.35
CA ILE A 109 -6.45 -4.72 12.74
C ILE A 109 -6.80 -5.78 13.75
N GLY A 110 -7.90 -6.48 13.51
CA GLY A 110 -8.48 -7.48 14.39
C GLY A 110 -7.62 -8.74 14.52
N ALA A 111 -8.00 -9.57 15.50
CA ALA A 111 -7.25 -10.75 15.90
C ALA A 111 -6.98 -11.71 14.72
N ARG A 112 -5.77 -12.26 14.65
CA ARG A 112 -5.31 -13.24 13.64
C ARG A 112 -5.40 -12.75 12.19
N SER A 113 -5.69 -11.46 11.97
CA SER A 113 -5.72 -10.88 10.63
C SER A 113 -4.30 -10.59 10.13
N ASN A 114 -4.11 -10.72 8.81
CA ASN A 114 -2.81 -10.51 8.20
C ASN A 114 -2.88 -9.48 7.08
N VAL A 115 -1.92 -8.56 7.08
CA VAL A 115 -1.73 -7.53 6.06
C VAL A 115 -0.42 -7.84 5.35
N GLN A 116 -0.52 -8.39 4.16
CA GLN A 116 0.60 -9.00 3.46
C GLN A 116 1.52 -7.99 2.79
N ASP A 117 2.64 -8.48 2.25
CA ASP A 117 3.74 -7.68 1.73
C ASP A 117 3.30 -6.56 0.79
N GLY A 118 3.74 -5.35 1.08
CA GLY A 118 3.47 -4.17 0.28
C GLY A 118 2.03 -3.66 0.28
N ALA A 119 1.13 -4.25 1.08
CA ALA A 119 -0.23 -3.73 1.22
C ALA A 119 -0.24 -2.38 1.94
N VAL A 120 -1.21 -1.53 1.63
CA VAL A 120 -1.33 -0.18 2.19
C VAL A 120 -2.68 0.00 2.86
N LEU A 121 -2.66 0.41 4.12
CA LEU A 121 -3.82 0.81 4.90
C LEU A 121 -3.72 2.30 5.18
N HIS A 122 -4.73 3.07 4.77
CA HIS A 122 -4.84 4.50 5.05
C HIS A 122 -6.30 4.93 4.98
N GLY A 123 -6.64 6.05 5.56
CA GLY A 123 -7.99 6.64 5.47
C GLY A 123 -7.92 8.16 5.44
N ASP A 124 -8.96 8.77 4.88
CA ASP A 124 -9.18 10.22 4.99
C ASP A 124 -9.78 10.57 6.35
N PRO A 125 -9.85 11.86 6.74
CA PRO A 125 -10.57 12.27 7.95
C PRO A 125 -11.97 11.66 8.01
N ASP A 126 -12.35 11.13 9.18
CA ASP A 126 -13.63 10.46 9.42
C ASP A 126 -13.89 9.17 8.59
N GLN A 127 -12.85 8.65 7.92
CA GLN A 127 -12.88 7.41 7.15
C GLN A 127 -11.85 6.40 7.70
N PRO A 128 -12.14 5.72 8.83
CA PRO A 128 -11.22 4.77 9.43
C PRO A 128 -11.07 3.50 8.58
N VAL A 129 -9.96 2.80 8.78
CA VAL A 129 -9.80 1.42 8.31
C VAL A 129 -10.08 0.47 9.46
N LEU A 130 -11.16 -0.31 9.32
CA LEU A 130 -11.58 -1.27 10.32
C LEU A 130 -11.47 -2.69 9.75
N ILE A 131 -10.54 -3.47 10.25
CA ILE A 131 -10.33 -4.86 9.85
C ILE A 131 -10.73 -5.76 10.99
N GLY A 132 -11.71 -6.63 10.76
CA GLY A 132 -12.18 -7.62 11.71
C GLY A 132 -11.17 -8.73 11.99
N ALA A 133 -11.62 -9.79 12.65
CA ALA A 133 -10.81 -10.97 12.95
C ALA A 133 -10.70 -11.92 11.74
N ASP A 134 -9.60 -12.70 11.68
CA ASP A 134 -9.36 -13.73 10.67
C ASP A 134 -9.42 -13.22 9.22
N VAL A 135 -9.10 -11.93 9.00
CA VAL A 135 -9.10 -11.29 7.68
C VAL A 135 -7.73 -11.45 7.00
N THR A 136 -7.74 -11.70 5.71
CA THR A 136 -6.55 -11.63 4.88
C THR A 136 -6.59 -10.43 3.94
N VAL A 137 -5.61 -9.54 4.06
CA VAL A 137 -5.33 -8.48 3.09
C VAL A 137 -4.14 -8.92 2.25
N GLY A 138 -4.38 -9.30 1.00
CA GLY A 138 -3.39 -9.86 0.08
C GLY A 138 -2.29 -8.89 -0.31
N HIS A 139 -1.17 -9.44 -0.80
CA HIS A 139 0.00 -8.67 -1.21
C HIS A 139 -0.36 -7.47 -2.09
N ARG A 140 0.21 -6.30 -1.80
CA ARG A 140 -0.01 -5.05 -2.54
C ARG A 140 -1.46 -4.58 -2.66
N ALA A 141 -2.37 -5.11 -1.85
CA ALA A 141 -3.73 -4.58 -1.80
C ALA A 141 -3.74 -3.21 -1.13
N VAL A 142 -4.72 -2.37 -1.48
CA VAL A 142 -4.93 -1.05 -0.87
C VAL A 142 -6.30 -1.04 -0.22
N ILE A 143 -6.32 -0.76 1.09
CA ILE A 143 -7.54 -0.54 1.85
C ILE A 143 -7.55 0.92 2.27
N HIS A 144 -8.46 1.68 1.70
CA HIS A 144 -8.55 3.10 1.94
C HIS A 144 -9.91 3.46 2.52
N GLY A 145 -9.95 3.84 3.83
CA GLY A 145 -11.16 4.30 4.52
C GLY A 145 -12.31 3.29 4.47
N ALA A 146 -12.05 2.01 4.67
CA ALA A 146 -13.03 0.94 4.46
C ALA A 146 -13.09 -0.03 5.65
N SER A 147 -14.20 -0.75 5.75
CA SER A 147 -14.43 -1.79 6.77
C SER A 147 -14.38 -3.19 6.14
N LEU A 148 -13.58 -4.06 6.70
CA LEU A 148 -13.44 -5.47 6.33
C LEU A 148 -14.00 -6.33 7.48
N SER A 149 -15.12 -6.98 7.28
CA SER A 149 -15.73 -7.84 8.30
C SER A 149 -14.97 -9.16 8.46
N ASP A 150 -15.25 -9.88 9.55
CA ASP A 150 -14.55 -11.09 9.93
C ASP A 150 -14.44 -12.13 8.81
N GLY A 151 -13.31 -12.78 8.72
CA GLY A 151 -13.06 -13.88 7.80
C GLY A 151 -13.09 -13.53 6.31
N CYS A 152 -13.24 -12.24 5.93
CA CYS A 152 -13.17 -11.89 4.52
C CYS A 152 -11.74 -11.96 3.98
N LEU A 153 -11.60 -12.05 2.66
CA LEU A 153 -10.32 -12.07 1.98
C LEU A 153 -10.29 -11.02 0.88
N VAL A 154 -9.33 -10.11 0.94
CA VAL A 154 -9.02 -9.17 -0.13
C VAL A 154 -7.83 -9.70 -0.91
N GLY A 155 -8.03 -10.00 -2.18
CA GLY A 155 -7.04 -10.61 -3.07
C GLY A 155 -5.87 -9.70 -3.41
N ILE A 156 -4.80 -10.31 -3.94
CA ILE A 156 -3.56 -9.64 -4.33
C ILE A 156 -3.84 -8.43 -5.23
N GLY A 157 -3.29 -7.26 -4.89
CA GLY A 157 -3.39 -6.05 -5.70
C GLY A 157 -4.79 -5.45 -5.82
N ALA A 158 -5.76 -5.93 -5.05
CA ALA A 158 -7.11 -5.35 -5.05
C ALA A 158 -7.12 -3.99 -4.33
N ILE A 159 -8.08 -3.14 -4.67
CA ILE A 159 -8.27 -1.81 -4.10
C ILE A 159 -9.68 -1.72 -3.52
N VAL A 160 -9.79 -1.35 -2.24
CA VAL A 160 -11.08 -1.09 -1.59
C VAL A 160 -11.13 0.39 -1.20
N LEU A 161 -12.12 1.10 -1.70
CA LEU A 161 -12.23 2.56 -1.56
C LEU A 161 -13.04 2.98 -0.33
N ASN A 162 -12.98 4.28 -0.02
CA ASN A 162 -13.63 4.93 1.12
C ASN A 162 -15.11 4.56 1.28
N GLY A 163 -15.50 4.35 2.53
CA GLY A 163 -16.88 4.08 2.93
C GLY A 163 -17.40 2.70 2.54
N VAL A 164 -16.59 1.87 1.89
CA VAL A 164 -16.99 0.50 1.50
C VAL A 164 -16.94 -0.43 2.71
N THR A 165 -17.95 -1.26 2.83
CA THR A 165 -17.96 -2.42 3.73
C THR A 165 -17.85 -3.71 2.93
N VAL A 166 -16.82 -4.51 3.25
CA VAL A 166 -16.69 -5.89 2.74
C VAL A 166 -17.26 -6.84 3.78
N GLY A 167 -18.36 -7.50 3.45
CA GLY A 167 -19.12 -8.34 4.35
C GLY A 167 -18.37 -9.59 4.83
N GLU A 168 -18.86 -10.19 5.90
CA GLU A 168 -18.27 -11.38 6.56
C GLU A 168 -18.04 -12.52 5.55
N GLY A 169 -16.85 -13.11 5.57
CA GLY A 169 -16.48 -14.22 4.70
C GLY A 169 -16.53 -13.91 3.21
N ALA A 170 -16.63 -12.64 2.79
CA ALA A 170 -16.61 -12.28 1.39
C ALA A 170 -15.18 -12.41 0.79
N LEU A 171 -15.12 -12.59 -0.51
CA LEU A 171 -13.89 -12.68 -1.30
C LEU A 171 -13.85 -11.58 -2.36
N VAL A 172 -12.90 -10.68 -2.22
CA VAL A 172 -12.53 -9.73 -3.26
C VAL A 172 -11.42 -10.37 -4.10
N ALA A 173 -11.66 -10.60 -5.37
CA ALA A 173 -10.68 -11.22 -6.25
C ALA A 173 -9.44 -10.33 -6.47
N ALA A 174 -8.32 -10.96 -6.83
CA ALA A 174 -7.09 -10.24 -7.15
C ALA A 174 -7.30 -9.17 -8.22
N GLY A 175 -6.69 -7.98 -8.01
CA GLY A 175 -6.77 -6.83 -8.92
C GLY A 175 -8.15 -6.17 -9.04
N ALA A 176 -9.13 -6.54 -8.21
CA ALA A 176 -10.45 -5.92 -8.24
C ALA A 176 -10.42 -4.50 -7.65
N VAL A 177 -11.28 -3.61 -8.16
CA VAL A 177 -11.48 -2.25 -7.63
C VAL A 177 -12.89 -2.15 -7.05
N VAL A 178 -12.98 -2.16 -5.72
CA VAL A 178 -14.24 -2.18 -4.98
C VAL A 178 -14.67 -0.75 -4.65
N THR A 179 -15.80 -0.35 -5.21
CA THR A 179 -16.37 1.00 -5.08
C THR A 179 -17.74 1.02 -4.41
N LYS A 180 -18.25 -0.15 -4.01
CA LYS A 180 -19.55 -0.34 -3.34
C LYS A 180 -19.44 -1.49 -2.35
N ASP A 181 -20.35 -1.52 -1.40
CA ASP A 181 -20.42 -2.59 -0.41
C ASP A 181 -20.49 -3.97 -1.05
N VAL A 182 -19.79 -4.91 -0.42
CA VAL A 182 -19.73 -6.31 -0.84
C VAL A 182 -20.56 -7.14 0.15
N PRO A 183 -21.60 -7.84 -0.31
CA PRO A 183 -22.41 -8.70 0.56
C PRO A 183 -21.57 -9.80 1.23
N ALA A 184 -21.98 -10.21 2.42
CA ALA A 184 -21.35 -11.34 3.12
C ALA A 184 -21.33 -12.59 2.23
N ARG A 185 -20.27 -13.41 2.39
CA ARG A 185 -20.11 -14.70 1.70
C ARG A 185 -20.26 -14.62 0.18
N SER A 186 -19.80 -13.54 -0.44
CA SER A 186 -19.88 -13.35 -1.88
C SER A 186 -18.51 -13.12 -2.51
N LEU A 187 -18.38 -13.56 -3.77
CA LEU A 187 -17.24 -13.27 -4.63
C LEU A 187 -17.54 -12.06 -5.49
N VAL A 188 -16.68 -11.03 -5.37
CA VAL A 188 -16.66 -9.89 -6.29
C VAL A 188 -15.35 -9.84 -7.08
N MET A 189 -15.39 -9.40 -8.34
CA MET A 189 -14.20 -9.27 -9.20
C MET A 189 -14.38 -8.23 -10.29
N GLY A 190 -13.27 -7.69 -10.79
CA GLY A 190 -13.21 -6.72 -11.89
C GLY A 190 -12.97 -5.29 -11.41
N ALA A 191 -12.88 -4.34 -12.34
CA ALA A 191 -12.71 -2.91 -12.12
C ALA A 191 -13.71 -2.13 -12.98
N PRO A 192 -14.81 -1.61 -12.41
CA PRO A 192 -15.24 -1.76 -11.02
C PRO A 192 -15.65 -3.20 -10.68
N ALA A 193 -15.51 -3.59 -9.41
CA ALA A 193 -15.84 -4.92 -8.94
C ALA A 193 -17.35 -5.19 -9.04
N GLN A 194 -17.69 -6.40 -9.49
CA GLN A 194 -19.06 -6.86 -9.65
C GLN A 194 -19.26 -8.17 -8.91
N LEU A 195 -20.43 -8.36 -8.33
CA LEU A 195 -20.85 -9.63 -7.71
C LEU A 195 -20.85 -10.72 -8.80
N LYS A 196 -20.22 -11.86 -8.51
CA LYS A 196 -20.13 -13.01 -9.41
C LYS A 196 -20.94 -14.20 -8.92
N ARG A 197 -20.84 -14.52 -7.65
CA ARG A 197 -21.56 -15.63 -7.04
C ARG A 197 -21.49 -15.56 -5.52
N GLU A 198 -22.35 -16.30 -4.87
CA GLU A 198 -22.21 -16.62 -3.46
C GLU A 198 -21.11 -17.66 -3.23
N LEU A 199 -20.45 -17.60 -2.07
CA LEU A 199 -19.44 -18.57 -1.66
C LEU A 199 -20.07 -19.68 -0.85
N THR A 200 -19.56 -20.91 -1.02
CA THR A 200 -19.95 -22.04 -0.18
C THR A 200 -19.36 -21.89 1.24
N ALA A 201 -19.92 -22.62 2.20
CA ALA A 201 -19.38 -22.64 3.57
C ALA A 201 -17.90 -23.08 3.58
N GLU A 202 -17.57 -24.13 2.80
CA GLU A 202 -16.19 -24.66 2.69
C GLU A 202 -15.22 -23.60 2.14
N ALA A 203 -15.66 -22.74 1.21
CA ALA A 203 -14.84 -21.65 0.68
C ALA A 203 -14.56 -20.61 1.77
N VAL A 204 -15.57 -20.26 2.58
CA VAL A 204 -15.40 -19.33 3.71
C VAL A 204 -14.48 -19.93 4.79
N ASP A 205 -14.65 -21.19 5.14
CA ASP A 205 -13.78 -21.88 6.10
C ASP A 205 -12.34 -21.97 5.60
N SER A 206 -12.14 -22.17 4.30
CA SER A 206 -10.81 -22.15 3.68
C SER A 206 -10.13 -20.77 3.84
N GLN A 207 -10.87 -19.66 3.73
CA GLN A 207 -10.33 -18.31 3.96
C GLN A 207 -9.89 -18.11 5.41
N ARG A 208 -10.72 -18.52 6.38
CA ARG A 208 -10.36 -18.47 7.81
C ARG A 208 -9.13 -19.34 8.11
N SER A 209 -9.06 -20.54 7.53
CA SER A 209 -7.90 -21.41 7.65
C SER A 209 -6.65 -20.77 7.04
N HIS A 210 -6.79 -19.99 5.96
CA HIS A 210 -5.69 -19.23 5.37
C HIS A 210 -5.18 -18.16 6.36
N ALA A 211 -6.05 -17.39 7.00
CA ALA A 211 -5.66 -16.41 8.00
C ALA A 211 -4.95 -17.07 9.19
N SER A 212 -5.47 -18.19 9.70
CA SER A 212 -4.85 -18.95 10.78
C SER A 212 -3.42 -19.41 10.44
N ARG A 213 -3.18 -19.89 9.21
CA ARG A 213 -1.83 -20.26 8.75
C ARG A 213 -0.87 -19.06 8.75
N TYR A 214 -1.35 -17.86 8.40
CA TYR A 214 -0.53 -16.64 8.48
C TYR A 214 -0.22 -16.23 9.92
N ALA A 215 -1.16 -16.41 10.86
CA ALA A 215 -0.89 -16.17 12.27
C ALA A 215 0.17 -17.14 12.83
N GLU A 216 0.16 -18.40 12.41
CA GLU A 216 1.20 -19.37 12.78
C GLU A 216 2.56 -19.02 12.15
N LEU A 217 2.56 -18.60 10.87
CA LEU A 217 3.76 -18.19 10.17
C LEU A 217 4.38 -16.95 10.82
N ALA A 218 3.56 -15.96 11.18
CA ALA A 218 4.01 -14.77 11.89
C ALA A 218 4.69 -15.12 13.23
N ARG A 219 4.14 -16.06 14.01
CA ARG A 219 4.77 -16.54 15.24
C ARG A 219 6.15 -17.20 15.00
N LYS A 220 6.31 -17.93 13.88
CA LYS A 220 7.62 -18.49 13.51
C LYS A 220 8.64 -17.40 13.22
N HIS A 221 8.24 -16.36 12.47
CA HIS A 221 9.11 -15.21 12.22
C HIS A 221 9.45 -14.45 13.50
N ALA A 222 8.50 -14.25 14.42
CA ALA A 222 8.73 -13.60 15.70
C ALA A 222 9.77 -14.36 16.57
N ASN A 223 9.79 -15.69 16.48
CA ASN A 223 10.70 -16.56 17.25
C ASN A 223 12.05 -16.80 16.54
N GLY A 224 12.40 -16.06 15.48
CA GLY A 224 13.67 -16.18 14.79
C GLY A 224 13.77 -17.39 13.85
N GLY A 225 12.65 -17.97 13.45
CA GLY A 225 12.59 -18.97 12.40
C GLY A 225 12.84 -18.32 11.04
N SER A 226 14.09 -18.35 10.58
CA SER A 226 14.50 -18.08 9.19
C SER A 226 14.42 -19.36 8.37
#